data_69f0f57ec64f9203f0a33fd1c9da1a11
#
_entry.id   69f0f57ec64f9203f0a33fd1c9da1a11
#
_cell.length_a   1.000
_cell.length_b   1.000
_cell.length_c   1.000
_cell.angle_alpha   90.00
_cell.angle_beta   90.00
_cell.angle_gamma   90.00
#
_symmetry.space_group_name_H-M   'P 1'
#
loop_
_entity.id
_entity.type
_entity.pdbx_description
1 polymer ?
#
loop_
_entity_poly.entity_id
_entity_poly.type
_entity_poly.pdbx_seq_one_letter_code
_entity_poly.pdbx_strand_id
1 'polypeptide(L)'
;MGPDRIPFWIWKDNTEILVPVVTKIWNLSLASHTWPTSWKRATIKPLPKVEIPKSYQDYRGMNITPVIARAFERIVYQNYVKGTLEKNLTPTQFAYRQGGNCTNALLSIQNEVHKHLDNTRCKAVRMFAMDFSKAFDSVNHDRLARKLRTLGLNSYLHNWYLSFLKERQQRVVWSHNVCEWKAVNQGTTQGSVSGPYLFIVFLNDLDVTLNSHSCIVKYADDSTIISPVYNNCDISSDLVNQFLGWTNDNAMSCNRSKCKELVNCKKGVSGSSFEPVAGIPKCDQLTILGMTFETNCRFSSHVKIKLIKANKCLHVLKCLRKEGYNQQELHHFFISLVLPHLTYGLSVYGASEAELTTAQAFLDRCCKGKFTLDTPDIRKLMNIQDHRIFRKVLSDCNHPIYNLLPEIKDTNYNLRRDTVVKPLVRTTRFMNVFSNRLIFRY
;
A
#
# COMPACT_ATOMS: atom_id res chain seq x y z
N MET A 1 -25.13 11.16 3.39
CA MET A 1 -26.37 10.40 3.09
C MET A 1 -26.14 9.51 1.88
N GLY A 2 -26.63 8.30 1.89
CA GLY A 2 -26.63 7.41 0.73
C GLY A 2 -27.76 7.74 -0.25
N PRO A 3 -27.90 6.93 -1.34
CA PRO A 3 -29.04 7.06 -2.28
C PRO A 3 -30.41 6.89 -1.62
N ASP A 4 -30.47 6.21 -0.47
CA ASP A 4 -31.63 6.02 0.39
C ASP A 4 -32.07 7.29 1.13
N ARG A 5 -31.25 8.34 1.11
CA ARG A 5 -31.46 9.61 1.80
C ARG A 5 -31.60 9.49 3.34
N ILE A 6 -31.21 8.36 3.94
CA ILE A 6 -31.24 8.17 5.39
C ILE A 6 -29.91 8.68 5.98
N PRO A 7 -29.91 9.71 6.84
CA PRO A 7 -28.71 10.21 7.49
C PRO A 7 -28.18 9.22 8.54
N PHE A 8 -26.88 9.29 8.80
CA PHE A 8 -26.22 8.38 9.77
C PHE A 8 -26.79 8.50 11.19
N TRP A 9 -27.19 9.70 11.61
CA TRP A 9 -27.70 9.92 12.96
C TRP A 9 -29.02 9.17 13.21
N ILE A 10 -29.88 8.98 12.20
CA ILE A 10 -31.11 8.16 12.36
C ILE A 10 -30.76 6.73 12.78
N TRP A 11 -29.74 6.14 12.15
CA TRP A 11 -29.26 4.80 12.49
C TRP A 11 -28.66 4.74 13.90
N LYS A 12 -27.92 5.80 14.28
CA LYS A 12 -27.24 5.89 15.56
C LYS A 12 -28.21 6.10 16.72
N ASP A 13 -29.13 7.05 16.57
CA ASP A 13 -29.98 7.50 17.67
C ASP A 13 -31.18 6.56 17.89
N ASN A 14 -31.55 5.75 16.90
CA ASN A 14 -32.66 4.79 16.98
C ASN A 14 -32.18 3.32 16.92
N THR A 15 -30.99 3.04 17.43
CA THR A 15 -30.35 1.72 17.35
C THR A 15 -31.23 0.63 17.97
N GLU A 16 -31.82 0.84 19.13
CA GLU A 16 -32.66 -0.14 19.83
C GLU A 16 -33.86 -0.62 19.02
N ILE A 17 -34.52 0.29 18.30
CA ILE A 17 -35.69 -0.01 17.46
C ILE A 17 -35.27 -0.64 16.14
N LEU A 18 -34.16 -0.17 15.55
CA LEU A 18 -33.75 -0.54 14.20
C LEU A 18 -32.97 -1.85 14.14
N VAL A 19 -32.19 -2.20 15.17
CA VAL A 19 -31.35 -3.41 15.18
C VAL A 19 -32.15 -4.69 14.93
N PRO A 20 -33.31 -4.95 15.54
CA PRO A 20 -34.08 -6.17 15.26
C PRO A 20 -34.52 -6.28 13.80
N VAL A 21 -34.98 -5.16 13.21
CA VAL A 21 -35.42 -5.11 11.81
C VAL A 21 -34.24 -5.31 10.86
N VAL A 22 -33.16 -4.62 11.11
CA VAL A 22 -31.93 -4.70 10.30
C VAL A 22 -31.34 -6.11 10.35
N THR A 23 -31.27 -6.72 11.54
CA THR A 23 -30.79 -8.10 11.73
C THR A 23 -31.63 -9.08 10.93
N LYS A 24 -32.95 -8.93 10.91
CA LYS A 24 -33.85 -9.76 10.10
C LYS A 24 -33.55 -9.63 8.60
N ILE A 25 -33.36 -8.40 8.11
CA ILE A 25 -33.00 -8.14 6.70
C ILE A 25 -31.66 -8.80 6.35
N TRP A 26 -30.65 -8.64 7.20
CA TRP A 26 -29.32 -9.22 6.99
C TRP A 26 -29.35 -10.74 6.96
N ASN A 27 -30.05 -11.37 7.93
CA ASN A 27 -30.20 -12.82 7.99
C ASN A 27 -30.94 -13.36 6.76
N LEU A 28 -32.00 -12.67 6.31
CA LEU A 28 -32.70 -13.04 5.08
C LEU A 28 -31.80 -12.92 3.85
N SER A 29 -31.01 -11.86 3.74
CA SER A 29 -30.05 -11.66 2.64
C SER A 29 -29.01 -12.78 2.60
N LEU A 30 -28.47 -13.20 3.75
CA LEU A 30 -27.51 -14.31 3.82
C LEU A 30 -28.17 -15.65 3.50
N ALA A 31 -29.34 -15.94 4.07
CA ALA A 31 -30.07 -17.17 3.83
C ALA A 31 -30.53 -17.35 2.38
N SER A 32 -30.92 -16.26 1.73
CA SER A 32 -31.33 -16.27 0.31
C SER A 32 -30.16 -16.08 -0.67
N HIS A 33 -28.93 -15.87 -0.17
CA HIS A 33 -27.73 -15.55 -0.95
C HIS A 33 -27.90 -14.35 -1.87
N THR A 34 -28.78 -13.41 -1.52
CA THR A 34 -29.10 -12.25 -2.35
C THR A 34 -28.77 -10.94 -1.65
N TRP A 35 -28.15 -10.04 -2.39
CA TRP A 35 -27.94 -8.67 -1.95
C TRP A 35 -29.20 -7.84 -2.17
N PRO A 36 -29.69 -7.08 -1.18
CA PRO A 36 -30.91 -6.27 -1.33
C PRO A 36 -30.83 -5.31 -2.50
N THR A 37 -31.83 -5.32 -3.37
CA THR A 37 -31.86 -4.53 -4.61
C THR A 37 -31.77 -3.02 -4.35
N SER A 38 -32.43 -2.53 -3.29
CA SER A 38 -32.35 -1.11 -2.89
C SER A 38 -30.92 -0.65 -2.55
N TRP A 39 -30.02 -1.57 -2.16
CA TRP A 39 -28.63 -1.26 -1.80
C TRP A 39 -27.66 -1.40 -2.99
N LYS A 40 -28.16 -1.82 -4.16
CA LYS A 40 -27.34 -1.90 -5.39
C LYS A 40 -27.11 -0.55 -6.05
N ARG A 41 -27.72 0.52 -5.53
CA ARG A 41 -27.56 1.88 -6.04
C ARG A 41 -26.45 2.63 -5.34
N ALA A 42 -25.65 3.37 -6.11
CA ALA A 42 -24.59 4.23 -5.57
C ALA A 42 -24.62 5.63 -6.21
N THR A 43 -24.39 6.65 -5.41
CA THR A 43 -24.19 8.01 -5.91
C THR A 43 -22.69 8.30 -5.97
N ILE A 44 -22.20 8.70 -7.16
CA ILE A 44 -20.79 9.06 -7.34
C ILE A 44 -20.62 10.55 -7.02
N LYS A 45 -19.71 10.87 -6.11
CA LYS A 45 -19.16 12.21 -5.93
C LYS A 45 -17.78 12.27 -6.57
N PRO A 46 -17.56 13.11 -7.60
CA PRO A 46 -16.26 13.35 -8.17
C PRO A 46 -15.37 14.12 -7.19
N LEU A 47 -14.18 13.59 -6.90
CA LEU A 47 -13.16 14.26 -6.11
C LEU A 47 -11.96 14.60 -6.99
N PRO A 48 -11.44 15.83 -6.95
CA PRO A 48 -10.27 16.20 -7.74
C PRO A 48 -9.04 15.43 -7.29
N LYS A 49 -8.25 14.90 -8.24
CA LYS A 49 -6.94 14.28 -8.04
C LYS A 49 -5.81 15.30 -8.03
N VAL A 50 -6.04 16.44 -8.66
CA VAL A 50 -5.09 17.54 -8.84
C VAL A 50 -5.71 18.83 -8.32
N GLU A 51 -4.87 19.81 -8.00
CA GLU A 51 -5.30 21.10 -7.43
C GLU A 51 -6.25 21.88 -8.39
N ILE A 52 -5.93 21.87 -9.68
CA ILE A 52 -6.73 22.50 -10.73
C ILE A 52 -7.09 21.45 -11.78
N PRO A 53 -8.25 20.79 -11.68
CA PRO A 53 -8.69 19.80 -12.67
C PRO A 53 -9.04 20.46 -14.00
N LYS A 54 -8.56 19.89 -15.11
CA LYS A 54 -8.81 20.38 -16.46
C LYS A 54 -9.68 19.43 -17.28
N SER A 55 -9.77 18.17 -16.87
CA SER A 55 -10.53 17.14 -17.58
C SER A 55 -11.26 16.22 -16.59
N TYR A 56 -12.21 15.42 -17.09
CA TYR A 56 -12.90 14.42 -16.28
C TYR A 56 -11.93 13.34 -15.72
N GLN A 57 -10.79 13.12 -16.35
CA GLN A 57 -9.77 12.17 -15.91
C GLN A 57 -9.06 12.63 -14.63
N ASP A 58 -9.10 13.94 -14.35
CA ASP A 58 -8.52 14.54 -13.16
C ASP A 58 -9.38 14.35 -11.92
N TYR A 59 -10.51 13.65 -12.05
CA TYR A 59 -11.39 13.31 -10.95
C TYR A 59 -11.34 11.82 -10.61
N ARG A 60 -11.53 11.52 -9.33
CA ARG A 60 -11.79 10.17 -8.82
C ARG A 60 -13.25 10.08 -8.41
N GLY A 61 -13.98 9.10 -8.94
CA GLY A 61 -15.35 8.83 -8.54
C GLY A 61 -15.42 8.12 -7.19
N MET A 62 -15.96 8.76 -6.16
CA MET A 62 -16.22 8.13 -4.89
C MET A 62 -17.69 7.69 -4.83
N ASN A 63 -17.94 6.39 -4.74
CA ASN A 63 -19.27 5.82 -4.60
C ASN A 63 -19.78 5.97 -3.17
N ILE A 64 -20.93 6.59 -3.02
CA ILE A 64 -21.65 6.67 -1.76
C ILE A 64 -22.81 5.67 -1.83
N THR A 65 -22.72 4.61 -1.02
CA THR A 65 -23.75 3.58 -0.84
C THR A 65 -24.51 3.84 0.46
N PRO A 66 -25.69 3.19 0.67
CA PRO A 66 -26.43 3.28 1.93
C PRO A 66 -25.57 2.95 3.14
N VAL A 67 -25.76 3.66 4.25
CA VAL A 67 -24.97 3.47 5.49
C VAL A 67 -25.12 2.03 5.99
N ILE A 68 -26.34 1.53 6.02
CA ILE A 68 -26.65 0.19 6.50
C ILE A 68 -26.06 -0.92 5.63
N ALA A 69 -25.94 -0.70 4.31
CA ALA A 69 -25.28 -1.61 3.38
C ALA A 69 -23.80 -1.76 3.73
N ARG A 70 -23.10 -0.64 3.98
CA ARG A 70 -21.67 -0.66 4.38
C ARG A 70 -21.45 -1.33 5.75
N ALA A 71 -22.39 -1.14 6.69
CA ALA A 71 -22.33 -1.82 7.97
C ALA A 71 -22.46 -3.34 7.78
N PHE A 72 -23.38 -3.79 6.93
CA PHE A 72 -23.56 -5.19 6.59
C PHE A 72 -22.33 -5.80 5.90
N GLU A 73 -21.80 -5.14 4.88
CA GLU A 73 -20.55 -5.55 4.23
C GLU A 73 -19.41 -5.77 5.26
N ARG A 74 -19.28 -4.86 6.22
CA ARG A 74 -18.26 -4.96 7.26
C ARG A 74 -18.43 -6.16 8.17
N ILE A 75 -19.66 -6.43 8.60
CA ILE A 75 -20.00 -7.59 9.45
C ILE A 75 -19.75 -8.89 8.69
N VAL A 76 -20.21 -8.99 7.44
CA VAL A 76 -19.97 -10.17 6.61
C VAL A 76 -18.47 -10.39 6.39
N TYR A 77 -17.73 -9.33 6.08
CA TYR A 77 -16.29 -9.44 5.92
C TYR A 77 -15.60 -9.94 7.19
N GLN A 78 -15.87 -9.32 8.33
CA GLN A 78 -15.16 -9.62 9.58
C GLN A 78 -15.44 -11.05 10.07
N ASN A 79 -16.68 -11.53 9.95
CA ASN A 79 -17.08 -12.80 10.52
C ASN A 79 -16.91 -13.99 9.57
N TYR A 80 -16.99 -13.78 8.25
CA TYR A 80 -17.08 -14.90 7.30
C TYR A 80 -16.01 -14.90 6.20
N VAL A 81 -15.41 -13.74 5.89
CA VAL A 81 -14.50 -13.61 4.75
C VAL A 81 -13.05 -13.46 5.17
N LYS A 82 -12.80 -12.64 6.19
CA LYS A 82 -11.44 -12.24 6.59
C LYS A 82 -10.51 -13.44 6.82
N GLY A 83 -10.95 -14.44 7.57
CA GLY A 83 -10.12 -15.62 7.89
C GLY A 83 -9.72 -16.44 6.66
N THR A 84 -10.64 -16.63 5.72
CA THR A 84 -10.37 -17.33 4.45
C THR A 84 -9.46 -16.47 3.55
N LEU A 85 -9.72 -15.17 3.47
CA LEU A 85 -8.92 -14.25 2.67
C LEU A 85 -7.46 -14.22 3.13
N GLU A 86 -7.21 -14.01 4.42
CA GLU A 86 -5.86 -13.91 4.98
C GLU A 86 -5.03 -15.20 4.77
N LYS A 87 -5.66 -16.36 4.79
CA LYS A 87 -5.01 -17.65 4.54
C LYS A 87 -4.61 -17.86 3.08
N ASN A 88 -5.36 -17.29 2.13
CA ASN A 88 -5.21 -17.57 0.70
C ASN A 88 -4.62 -16.41 -0.11
N LEU A 89 -4.36 -15.25 0.53
CA LEU A 89 -3.64 -14.16 -0.13
C LEU A 89 -2.17 -14.48 -0.30
N THR A 90 -1.64 -14.16 -1.48
CA THR A 90 -0.20 -14.26 -1.75
C THR A 90 0.60 -13.35 -0.81
N PRO A 91 1.79 -13.78 -0.36
CA PRO A 91 2.66 -12.98 0.52
C PRO A 91 3.08 -11.64 -0.12
N THR A 92 3.01 -11.55 -1.44
CA THR A 92 3.41 -10.39 -2.22
C THR A 92 2.42 -9.22 -2.17
N GLN A 93 1.18 -9.44 -1.67
CA GLN A 93 0.19 -8.39 -1.50
C GLN A 93 0.25 -7.76 -0.10
N PHE A 94 0.42 -6.44 -0.04
CA PHE A 94 0.55 -5.68 1.21
C PHE A 94 -0.64 -4.78 1.53
N ALA A 95 -1.54 -4.51 0.57
CA ALA A 95 -2.72 -3.69 0.81
C ALA A 95 -3.90 -4.52 1.32
N TYR A 96 -4.74 -3.90 2.14
CA TYR A 96 -6.03 -4.45 2.59
C TYR A 96 -5.95 -5.82 3.28
N ARG A 97 -4.83 -6.13 3.92
CA ARG A 97 -4.64 -7.35 4.71
C ARG A 97 -4.08 -7.04 6.10
N GLN A 98 -4.20 -7.98 7.01
CA GLN A 98 -3.67 -7.86 8.37
C GLN A 98 -2.13 -7.74 8.32
N GLY A 99 -1.57 -6.83 9.12
CA GLY A 99 -0.13 -6.57 9.13
C GLY A 99 0.41 -5.85 7.89
N GLY A 100 -0.38 -5.73 6.81
CA GLY A 100 0.02 -5.04 5.58
C GLY A 100 -0.09 -3.52 5.70
N ASN A 101 0.93 -2.81 5.23
CA ASN A 101 0.95 -1.34 5.13
C ASN A 101 2.06 -0.90 4.15
N CYS A 102 2.07 0.39 3.79
CA CYS A 102 3.06 0.96 2.87
C CYS A 102 4.50 0.75 3.36
N THR A 103 4.76 0.90 4.66
CA THR A 103 6.12 0.73 5.21
C THR A 103 6.61 -0.70 5.02
N ASN A 104 5.77 -1.70 5.26
CA ASN A 104 6.15 -3.11 5.11
C ASN A 104 6.41 -3.47 3.65
N ALA A 105 5.61 -2.96 2.70
CA ALA A 105 5.86 -3.12 1.27
C ALA A 105 7.20 -2.50 0.86
N LEU A 106 7.48 -1.29 1.34
CA LEU A 106 8.73 -0.58 1.07
C LEU A 106 9.94 -1.28 1.69
N LEU A 107 9.82 -1.84 2.91
CA LEU A 107 10.86 -2.65 3.55
C LEU A 107 11.15 -3.93 2.75
N SER A 108 10.12 -4.58 2.22
CA SER A 108 10.26 -5.75 1.35
C SER A 108 11.01 -5.38 0.07
N ILE A 109 10.61 -4.31 -0.62
CA ILE A 109 11.29 -3.82 -1.83
C ILE A 109 12.76 -3.50 -1.52
N GLN A 110 13.03 -2.74 -0.46
CA GLN A 110 14.39 -2.35 -0.09
C GLN A 110 15.25 -3.57 0.22
N ASN A 111 14.71 -4.53 0.99
CA ASN A 111 15.42 -5.74 1.34
C ASN A 111 15.83 -6.55 0.10
N GLU A 112 14.88 -6.78 -0.83
CA GLU A 112 15.16 -7.54 -2.05
C GLU A 112 16.22 -6.85 -2.93
N VAL A 113 16.11 -5.53 -3.13
CA VAL A 113 17.10 -4.77 -3.90
C VAL A 113 18.51 -4.90 -3.29
N HIS A 114 18.62 -4.69 -1.97
CA HIS A 114 19.94 -4.73 -1.31
C HIS A 114 20.51 -6.13 -1.16
N LYS A 115 19.67 -7.13 -0.91
CA LYS A 115 20.05 -8.55 -0.87
C LYS A 115 20.69 -8.99 -2.18
N HIS A 116 20.07 -8.63 -3.32
CA HIS A 116 20.63 -8.97 -4.63
C HIS A 116 21.91 -8.17 -4.94
N LEU A 117 21.96 -6.88 -4.65
CA LEU A 117 23.16 -6.07 -4.85
C LEU A 117 24.33 -6.49 -3.94
N ASP A 118 24.07 -7.13 -2.80
CA ASP A 118 25.10 -7.68 -1.92
C ASP A 118 25.76 -8.96 -2.49
N ASN A 119 25.04 -9.68 -3.34
CA ASN A 119 25.57 -10.89 -4.02
C ASN A 119 26.61 -10.50 -5.08
N THR A 120 27.80 -11.11 -5.01
CA THR A 120 28.93 -10.78 -5.91
C THR A 120 28.63 -10.99 -7.40
N ARG A 121 27.77 -11.96 -7.73
CA ARG A 121 27.40 -12.29 -9.11
C ARG A 121 26.32 -11.38 -9.71
N CYS A 122 25.59 -10.63 -8.88
CA CYS A 122 24.59 -9.68 -9.35
C CYS A 122 25.28 -8.41 -9.87
N LYS A 123 24.93 -7.93 -11.05
CA LYS A 123 25.46 -6.71 -11.65
C LYS A 123 24.58 -5.49 -11.41
N ALA A 124 23.27 -5.70 -11.49
CA ALA A 124 22.27 -4.66 -11.30
C ALA A 124 20.94 -5.26 -10.83
N VAL A 125 20.10 -4.41 -10.26
CA VAL A 125 18.69 -4.73 -9.97
C VAL A 125 17.83 -3.72 -10.71
N ARG A 126 16.93 -4.21 -11.55
CA ARG A 126 15.96 -3.42 -12.30
C ARG A 126 14.63 -3.46 -11.56
N MET A 127 14.09 -2.28 -11.24
CA MET A 127 12.78 -2.12 -10.60
C MET A 127 11.80 -1.50 -11.59
N PHE A 128 10.67 -2.14 -11.82
CA PHE A 128 9.61 -1.64 -12.69
C PHE A 128 8.39 -1.31 -11.82
N ALA A 129 8.04 -0.04 -11.72
CA ALA A 129 6.75 0.38 -11.18
C ALA A 129 5.70 0.29 -12.30
N MET A 130 4.74 -0.60 -12.12
CA MET A 130 3.69 -0.89 -13.10
C MET A 130 2.39 -0.19 -12.67
N ASP A 131 1.73 0.49 -13.61
CA ASP A 131 0.49 1.26 -13.37
C ASP A 131 -0.66 0.67 -14.18
N PHE A 132 -1.81 0.45 -13.54
CA PHE A 132 -3.02 0.03 -14.23
C PHE A 132 -3.90 1.22 -14.62
N SER A 133 -4.49 1.17 -15.79
CA SER A 133 -5.51 2.14 -16.21
C SER A 133 -6.82 1.86 -15.50
N LYS A 134 -7.32 2.79 -14.67
CA LYS A 134 -8.63 2.67 -13.99
C LYS A 134 -8.81 1.32 -13.26
N ALA A 135 -7.79 0.87 -12.54
CA ALA A 135 -7.69 -0.46 -11.94
C ALA A 135 -8.99 -0.98 -11.30
N PHE A 136 -9.54 -0.25 -10.32
CA PHE A 136 -10.77 -0.63 -9.63
C PHE A 136 -12.01 -0.65 -10.53
N ASP A 137 -12.06 0.22 -11.54
CA ASP A 137 -13.22 0.35 -12.43
C ASP A 137 -13.19 -0.67 -13.58
N SER A 138 -12.04 -1.34 -13.81
CA SER A 138 -11.83 -2.27 -14.92
C SER A 138 -12.02 -3.75 -14.54
N VAL A 139 -12.29 -4.04 -13.28
CA VAL A 139 -12.43 -5.44 -12.80
C VAL A 139 -13.60 -6.12 -13.49
N ASN A 140 -13.32 -7.15 -14.28
CA ASN A 140 -14.34 -7.96 -14.94
C ASN A 140 -15.03 -8.88 -13.92
N HIS A 141 -16.37 -8.80 -13.83
CA HIS A 141 -17.14 -9.52 -12.81
C HIS A 141 -17.12 -11.04 -13.00
N ASP A 142 -17.12 -11.55 -14.23
CA ASP A 142 -17.09 -12.99 -14.49
C ASP A 142 -15.73 -13.61 -14.12
N ARG A 143 -14.65 -12.87 -14.38
CA ARG A 143 -13.29 -13.27 -13.95
C ARG A 143 -13.16 -13.21 -12.44
N LEU A 144 -13.66 -12.15 -11.81
CA LEU A 144 -13.69 -12.02 -10.35
C LEU A 144 -14.49 -13.16 -9.72
N ALA A 145 -15.64 -13.53 -10.30
CA ALA A 145 -16.46 -14.65 -9.84
C ALA A 145 -15.69 -15.97 -9.83
N ARG A 146 -14.92 -16.25 -10.89
CA ARG A 146 -14.04 -17.45 -10.94
C ARG A 146 -12.97 -17.40 -9.85
N LYS A 147 -12.30 -16.26 -9.68
CA LYS A 147 -11.25 -16.09 -8.65
C LYS A 147 -11.81 -16.16 -7.21
N LEU A 148 -13.02 -15.68 -6.97
CA LEU A 148 -13.70 -15.86 -5.67
C LEU A 148 -13.99 -17.34 -5.37
N ARG A 149 -14.28 -18.15 -6.40
CA ARG A 149 -14.49 -19.60 -6.22
C ARG A 149 -13.18 -20.30 -5.82
N THR A 150 -12.06 -19.94 -6.44
CA THR A 150 -10.75 -20.52 -6.12
C THR A 150 -10.20 -20.07 -4.76
N LEU A 151 -10.72 -18.97 -4.20
CA LEU A 151 -10.34 -18.50 -2.88
C LEU A 151 -10.81 -19.44 -1.74
N GLY A 152 -11.71 -20.39 -2.03
CA GLY A 152 -12.24 -21.32 -1.01
C GLY A 152 -13.31 -20.72 -0.11
N LEU A 153 -13.98 -19.65 -0.55
CA LEU A 153 -15.16 -19.15 0.13
C LEU A 153 -16.30 -20.18 0.05
N ASN A 154 -17.09 -20.24 1.11
CA ASN A 154 -18.33 -21.02 1.12
C ASN A 154 -19.21 -20.62 -0.08
N SER A 155 -19.86 -21.62 -0.73
CA SER A 155 -20.72 -21.40 -1.90
C SER A 155 -21.83 -20.38 -1.68
N TYR A 156 -22.37 -20.29 -0.46
CA TYR A 156 -23.38 -19.31 -0.07
C TYR A 156 -22.83 -17.88 -0.14
N LEU A 157 -21.67 -17.64 0.43
CA LEU A 157 -21.00 -16.34 0.37
C LEU A 157 -20.54 -15.99 -1.06
N HIS A 158 -20.07 -16.98 -1.82
CA HIS A 158 -19.76 -16.80 -3.23
C HIS A 158 -20.98 -16.27 -4.00
N ASN A 159 -22.13 -16.92 -3.88
CA ASN A 159 -23.37 -16.50 -4.53
C ASN A 159 -23.86 -15.12 -4.04
N TRP A 160 -23.70 -14.83 -2.75
CA TRP A 160 -24.01 -13.53 -2.18
C TRP A 160 -23.15 -12.42 -2.79
N TYR A 161 -21.83 -12.65 -2.99
CA TYR A 161 -20.96 -11.68 -3.68
C TYR A 161 -21.30 -11.55 -5.17
N LEU A 162 -21.71 -12.61 -5.83
CA LEU A 162 -22.22 -12.51 -7.21
C LEU A 162 -23.47 -11.63 -7.28
N SER A 163 -24.40 -11.81 -6.32
CA SER A 163 -25.58 -10.95 -6.21
C SER A 163 -25.22 -9.50 -5.89
N PHE A 164 -24.18 -9.28 -5.04
CA PHE A 164 -23.66 -7.95 -4.73
C PHE A 164 -23.11 -7.24 -5.97
N LEU A 165 -22.46 -7.93 -6.88
CA LEU A 165 -21.85 -7.36 -8.10
C LEU A 165 -22.85 -7.11 -9.23
N LYS A 166 -23.87 -7.95 -9.36
CA LYS A 166 -24.86 -7.91 -10.47
C LYS A 166 -25.90 -6.79 -10.31
N GLU A 167 -26.39 -6.29 -11.44
CA GLU A 167 -27.51 -5.34 -11.52
C GLU A 167 -27.31 -4.05 -10.71
N ARG A 168 -26.07 -3.64 -10.54
CA ARG A 168 -25.77 -2.39 -9.85
C ARG A 168 -26.05 -1.20 -10.73
N GLN A 169 -26.45 -0.10 -10.10
CA GLN A 169 -26.69 1.17 -10.77
C GLN A 169 -25.90 2.28 -10.08
N GLN A 170 -25.42 3.23 -10.85
CA GLN A 170 -24.76 4.42 -10.34
C GLN A 170 -25.19 5.68 -11.07
N ARG A 171 -25.11 6.81 -10.39
CA ARG A 171 -25.31 8.13 -11.00
C ARG A 171 -24.32 9.13 -10.42
N VAL A 172 -23.90 10.09 -11.21
CA VAL A 172 -23.06 11.20 -10.75
C VAL A 172 -23.93 12.29 -10.16
N VAL A 173 -23.48 12.85 -9.04
CA VAL A 173 -24.05 14.05 -8.43
C VAL A 173 -22.94 15.08 -8.27
N TRP A 174 -23.14 16.24 -8.93
CA TRP A 174 -22.19 17.35 -8.92
C TRP A 174 -22.93 18.64 -8.60
N SER A 175 -22.67 19.22 -7.44
CA SER A 175 -23.40 20.36 -6.90
C SER A 175 -24.91 20.08 -6.88
N HIS A 176 -25.71 20.82 -7.63
CA HIS A 176 -27.17 20.65 -7.79
C HIS A 176 -27.57 19.73 -8.94
N ASN A 177 -26.61 19.35 -9.80
CA ASN A 177 -26.88 18.51 -10.97
C ASN A 177 -26.82 17.03 -10.61
N VAL A 178 -27.83 16.28 -11.06
CA VAL A 178 -27.97 14.85 -10.86
C VAL A 178 -28.14 14.16 -12.20
N CYS A 179 -27.23 13.28 -12.56
CA CYS A 179 -27.33 12.48 -13.77
C CYS A 179 -28.37 11.35 -13.61
N GLU A 180 -28.78 10.77 -14.73
CA GLU A 180 -29.58 9.55 -14.74
C GLU A 180 -28.83 8.34 -14.20
N TRP A 181 -29.57 7.32 -13.77
CA TRP A 181 -29.02 6.06 -13.32
C TRP A 181 -28.49 5.26 -14.52
N LYS A 182 -27.26 4.79 -14.39
CA LYS A 182 -26.62 3.90 -15.38
C LYS A 182 -26.23 2.57 -14.75
N ALA A 183 -26.39 1.50 -15.52
CA ALA A 183 -25.98 0.16 -15.12
C ALA A 183 -24.44 0.08 -14.98
N VAL A 184 -23.97 -0.76 -14.06
CA VAL A 184 -22.57 -1.03 -13.80
C VAL A 184 -22.31 -2.50 -14.08
N ASN A 185 -21.54 -2.77 -15.14
CA ASN A 185 -21.25 -4.13 -15.62
C ASN A 185 -19.84 -4.61 -15.27
N GLN A 186 -18.99 -3.72 -14.74
CA GLN A 186 -17.61 -4.01 -14.38
C GLN A 186 -17.15 -3.10 -13.23
N GLY A 187 -16.02 -3.41 -12.66
CA GLY A 187 -15.40 -2.66 -11.58
C GLY A 187 -15.87 -3.09 -10.20
N THR A 188 -15.05 -2.76 -9.21
CA THR A 188 -15.41 -2.85 -7.80
C THR A 188 -15.84 -1.48 -7.31
N THR A 189 -16.87 -1.43 -6.47
CA THR A 189 -17.46 -0.16 -6.00
C THR A 189 -16.45 0.60 -5.11
N GLN A 190 -15.78 1.61 -5.66
CA GLN A 190 -14.90 2.49 -4.88
C GLN A 190 -15.70 3.24 -3.80
N GLY A 191 -15.45 2.94 -2.52
CA GLY A 191 -16.19 3.50 -1.39
C GLY A 191 -17.12 2.50 -0.70
N SER A 192 -17.30 1.29 -1.22
CA SER A 192 -17.84 0.15 -0.46
C SER A 192 -16.77 -0.46 0.45
N VAL A 193 -17.20 -1.26 1.41
CA VAL A 193 -16.29 -2.02 2.27
C VAL A 193 -15.71 -3.21 1.50
N SER A 194 -16.49 -3.85 0.66
CA SER A 194 -16.09 -5.04 -0.10
C SER A 194 -15.18 -4.73 -1.30
N GLY A 195 -15.27 -3.52 -1.88
CA GLY A 195 -14.49 -3.15 -3.08
C GLY A 195 -13.00 -3.41 -2.98
N PRO A 196 -12.30 -2.93 -1.94
CA PRO A 196 -10.88 -3.18 -1.75
C PRO A 196 -10.50 -4.67 -1.65
N TYR A 197 -11.29 -5.46 -0.94
CA TYR A 197 -11.04 -6.90 -0.79
C TYR A 197 -11.26 -7.66 -2.10
N LEU A 198 -12.33 -7.36 -2.80
CA LEU A 198 -12.62 -7.96 -4.11
C LEU A 198 -11.51 -7.62 -5.11
N PHE A 199 -10.94 -6.42 -5.03
CA PHE A 199 -9.84 -6.01 -5.88
C PHE A 199 -8.56 -6.81 -5.60
N ILE A 200 -8.16 -6.99 -4.33
CA ILE A 200 -6.95 -7.78 -4.01
C ILE A 200 -7.16 -9.28 -4.29
N VAL A 201 -8.38 -9.81 -4.17
CA VAL A 201 -8.72 -11.16 -4.64
C VAL A 201 -8.55 -11.25 -6.16
N PHE A 202 -8.97 -10.24 -6.91
CA PHE A 202 -8.80 -10.19 -8.35
C PHE A 202 -7.33 -10.23 -8.76
N LEU A 203 -6.45 -9.54 -8.02
CA LEU A 203 -5.01 -9.50 -8.24
C LEU A 203 -4.23 -10.65 -7.58
N ASN A 204 -4.89 -11.57 -6.89
CA ASN A 204 -4.18 -12.56 -6.08
C ASN A 204 -3.31 -13.50 -6.90
N ASP A 205 -3.75 -13.87 -8.09
CA ASP A 205 -3.02 -14.72 -9.02
C ASP A 205 -2.04 -13.95 -9.95
N LEU A 206 -1.92 -12.64 -9.79
CA LEU A 206 -0.87 -11.89 -10.45
C LEU A 206 0.47 -12.24 -9.80
N ASP A 207 1.21 -13.07 -10.46
CA ASP A 207 2.59 -13.42 -10.12
C ASP A 207 3.47 -13.33 -11.37
N VAL A 208 4.69 -12.83 -11.21
CA VAL A 208 5.67 -12.66 -12.29
C VAL A 208 7.02 -13.23 -11.82
N THR A 209 7.01 -14.46 -11.39
CA THR A 209 8.18 -15.19 -10.92
C THR A 209 8.63 -16.18 -11.99
N LEU A 210 9.76 -15.92 -12.66
CA LEU A 210 10.40 -16.85 -13.59
C LEU A 210 11.54 -17.65 -12.95
N ASN A 211 12.07 -17.15 -11.83
CA ASN A 211 13.12 -17.81 -11.06
C ASN A 211 13.01 -17.42 -9.58
N SER A 212 13.82 -18.06 -8.73
CA SER A 212 13.86 -17.80 -7.27
C SER A 212 14.40 -16.41 -6.88
N HIS A 213 14.83 -15.61 -7.86
CA HIS A 213 15.47 -14.31 -7.61
C HIS A 213 14.60 -13.12 -7.98
N SER A 214 13.65 -13.30 -8.90
CA SER A 214 12.70 -12.24 -9.27
C SER A 214 11.47 -12.28 -8.37
N CYS A 215 10.89 -11.11 -8.10
CA CYS A 215 9.65 -11.03 -7.33
C CYS A 215 8.81 -9.82 -7.74
N ILE A 216 7.53 -9.87 -7.36
CA ILE A 216 6.61 -8.75 -7.45
C ILE A 216 6.15 -8.36 -6.05
N VAL A 217 6.11 -7.07 -5.77
CA VAL A 217 5.52 -6.49 -4.56
C VAL A 217 4.29 -5.69 -4.96
N LYS A 218 3.13 -6.05 -4.41
CA LYS A 218 1.83 -5.44 -4.72
C LYS A 218 1.30 -4.64 -3.53
N TYR A 219 0.83 -3.43 -3.78
CA TYR A 219 0.08 -2.63 -2.83
C TYR A 219 -1.18 -2.10 -3.51
N ALA A 220 -2.27 -2.85 -3.44
CA ALA A 220 -3.45 -2.66 -4.28
C ALA A 220 -3.08 -2.67 -5.76
N ASP A 221 -3.35 -1.58 -6.47
CA ASP A 221 -3.03 -1.39 -7.89
C ASP A 221 -1.55 -1.04 -8.15
N ASP A 222 -0.84 -0.51 -7.16
CA ASP A 222 0.61 -0.26 -7.27
C ASP A 222 1.37 -1.59 -7.24
N SER A 223 1.99 -1.95 -8.35
CA SER A 223 2.79 -3.19 -8.49
C SER A 223 4.23 -2.85 -8.85
N THR A 224 5.17 -3.43 -8.11
CA THR A 224 6.61 -3.24 -8.35
C THR A 224 7.26 -4.58 -8.64
N ILE A 225 7.81 -4.74 -9.86
CA ILE A 225 8.59 -5.92 -10.25
C ILE A 225 10.05 -5.67 -9.92
N ILE A 226 10.72 -6.61 -9.28
CA ILE A 226 12.14 -6.57 -8.95
C ILE A 226 12.83 -7.68 -9.75
N SER A 227 13.71 -7.29 -10.65
CA SER A 227 14.45 -8.17 -11.56
C SER A 227 15.95 -7.99 -11.37
N PRO A 228 16.63 -8.88 -10.66
CA PRO A 228 18.08 -8.85 -10.54
C PRO A 228 18.75 -9.43 -11.80
N VAL A 229 19.85 -8.81 -12.22
CA VAL A 229 20.66 -9.25 -13.36
C VAL A 229 21.90 -9.98 -12.87
N TYR A 230 21.95 -11.28 -13.09
CA TYR A 230 23.06 -12.16 -12.68
C TYR A 230 23.85 -12.64 -13.89
N ASN A 231 25.17 -12.57 -13.82
CA ASN A 231 26.06 -13.18 -14.84
C ASN A 231 25.68 -12.84 -16.31
N ASN A 232 25.23 -11.62 -16.58
CA ASN A 232 24.72 -11.17 -17.90
C ASN A 232 23.37 -11.77 -18.32
N CYS A 233 22.71 -12.55 -17.48
CA CYS A 233 21.35 -13.01 -17.74
C CYS A 233 20.37 -11.96 -17.24
N ASP A 234 19.68 -11.28 -18.14
CA ASP A 234 18.65 -10.29 -17.87
C ASP A 234 17.28 -10.82 -18.36
N ILE A 235 16.44 -11.22 -17.41
CA ILE A 235 15.09 -11.74 -17.67
C ILE A 235 13.99 -10.67 -17.53
N SER A 236 14.38 -9.40 -17.44
CA SER A 236 13.43 -8.32 -17.18
C SER A 236 12.35 -8.20 -18.26
N SER A 237 12.71 -8.46 -19.52
CA SER A 237 11.76 -8.46 -20.63
C SER A 237 10.67 -9.51 -20.43
N ASP A 238 11.06 -10.72 -20.04
CA ASP A 238 10.14 -11.84 -19.85
C ASP A 238 9.20 -11.58 -18.67
N LEU A 239 9.72 -11.04 -17.57
CA LEU A 239 8.90 -10.68 -16.40
C LEU A 239 7.87 -9.59 -16.72
N VAL A 240 8.27 -8.54 -17.43
CA VAL A 240 7.36 -7.50 -17.88
C VAL A 240 6.33 -8.03 -18.87
N ASN A 241 6.74 -8.88 -19.80
CA ASN A 241 5.82 -9.53 -20.76
C ASN A 241 4.83 -10.46 -20.04
N GLN A 242 5.25 -11.18 -19.00
CA GLN A 242 4.37 -12.00 -18.16
C GLN A 242 3.32 -11.14 -17.45
N PHE A 243 3.72 -9.98 -16.89
CA PHE A 243 2.79 -9.01 -16.31
C PHE A 243 1.79 -8.50 -17.37
N LEU A 244 2.27 -8.11 -18.55
CA LEU A 244 1.41 -7.61 -19.63
C LEU A 244 0.47 -8.71 -20.16
N GLY A 245 0.94 -9.95 -20.25
CA GLY A 245 0.12 -11.12 -20.58
C GLY A 245 -1.01 -11.30 -19.57
N TRP A 246 -0.68 -11.28 -18.28
CA TRP A 246 -1.69 -11.36 -17.23
C TRP A 246 -2.74 -10.23 -17.33
N THR A 247 -2.33 -8.99 -17.65
CA THR A 247 -3.29 -7.88 -17.81
C THR A 247 -4.27 -8.16 -18.96
N ASN A 248 -3.79 -8.64 -20.09
CA ASN A 248 -4.64 -9.00 -21.22
C ASN A 248 -5.61 -10.14 -20.89
N ASP A 249 -5.09 -11.20 -20.26
CA ASP A 249 -5.89 -12.36 -19.83
C ASP A 249 -6.96 -11.99 -18.81
N ASN A 250 -6.76 -10.94 -18.04
CA ASN A 250 -7.71 -10.45 -17.05
C ASN A 250 -8.56 -9.25 -17.51
N ALA A 251 -8.50 -8.89 -18.80
CA ALA A 251 -9.20 -7.75 -19.38
C ALA A 251 -8.92 -6.43 -18.62
N MET A 252 -7.68 -6.29 -18.15
CA MET A 252 -7.15 -5.06 -17.60
C MET A 252 -6.23 -4.36 -18.59
N SER A 253 -5.99 -3.08 -18.39
CA SER A 253 -5.06 -2.32 -19.22
C SER A 253 -3.91 -1.77 -18.40
N CYS A 254 -2.69 -2.04 -18.82
CA CYS A 254 -1.49 -1.41 -18.28
C CYS A 254 -1.30 -0.03 -18.88
N ASN A 255 -1.08 0.98 -18.06
CA ASN A 255 -0.76 2.35 -18.50
C ASN A 255 0.75 2.52 -18.68
N ARG A 256 1.28 2.09 -19.83
CA ARG A 256 2.71 2.10 -20.11
C ARG A 256 3.36 3.48 -19.95
N SER A 257 2.64 4.57 -20.24
CA SER A 257 3.18 5.93 -20.10
C SER A 257 3.43 6.36 -18.66
N LYS A 258 2.74 5.73 -17.71
CA LYS A 258 2.95 5.95 -16.27
C LYS A 258 3.89 4.92 -15.65
N CYS A 259 4.09 3.77 -16.29
CA CYS A 259 5.11 2.81 -15.85
C CYS A 259 6.49 3.44 -15.94
N LYS A 260 7.36 3.10 -14.99
CA LYS A 260 8.73 3.60 -14.93
C LYS A 260 9.69 2.51 -14.50
N GLU A 261 10.91 2.59 -15.01
CA GLU A 261 12.01 1.72 -14.63
C GLU A 261 13.09 2.49 -13.89
N LEU A 262 13.58 1.94 -12.77
CA LEU A 262 14.77 2.38 -12.07
C LEU A 262 15.81 1.25 -12.06
N VAL A 263 17.04 1.56 -12.47
CA VAL A 263 18.14 0.57 -12.48
C VAL A 263 19.15 0.91 -11.39
N ASN A 264 19.27 0.03 -10.41
CA ASN A 264 20.28 0.12 -9.37
C ASN A 264 21.49 -0.74 -9.74
N CYS A 265 22.61 -0.10 -10.06
CA CYS A 265 23.83 -0.77 -10.52
C CYS A 265 24.87 -0.92 -9.41
N LYS A 266 25.69 -1.97 -9.51
CA LYS A 266 26.94 -2.04 -8.78
C LYS A 266 27.96 -1.05 -9.33
N LYS A 267 28.98 -0.75 -8.51
CA LYS A 267 30.11 0.09 -8.91
C LYS A 267 30.77 -0.47 -10.17
N GLY A 268 30.97 0.37 -11.17
CA GLY A 268 31.57 -0.01 -12.45
C GLY A 268 30.57 -0.51 -13.52
N VAL A 269 29.29 -0.61 -13.20
CA VAL A 269 28.24 -0.94 -14.18
C VAL A 269 27.39 0.31 -14.45
N SER A 270 27.18 0.61 -15.74
CA SER A 270 26.33 1.74 -16.16
C SER A 270 24.88 1.30 -16.35
N GLY A 271 23.93 2.07 -15.81
CA GLY A 271 22.49 1.84 -16.05
C GLY A 271 22.09 2.07 -17.52
N SER A 272 22.88 2.83 -18.29
CA SER A 272 22.65 3.04 -19.72
C SER A 272 22.92 1.80 -20.58
N SER A 273 23.69 0.83 -20.08
CA SER A 273 23.98 -0.42 -20.81
C SER A 273 22.79 -1.38 -20.91
N PHE A 274 21.72 -1.17 -20.14
CA PHE A 274 20.51 -1.98 -20.18
C PHE A 274 19.53 -1.40 -21.19
N GLU A 275 18.99 -2.23 -22.08
CA GLU A 275 17.96 -1.79 -23.03
C GLU A 275 16.61 -1.55 -22.35
N PRO A 276 15.83 -0.54 -22.80
CA PRO A 276 14.47 -0.33 -22.30
C PRO A 276 13.58 -1.56 -22.56
N VAL A 277 12.74 -1.92 -21.60
CA VAL A 277 11.83 -3.06 -21.71
C VAL A 277 10.42 -2.58 -22.03
N ALA A 278 9.82 -3.15 -23.07
CA ALA A 278 8.43 -2.89 -23.50
C ALA A 278 8.06 -1.41 -23.66
N GLY A 279 9.04 -0.54 -23.96
CA GLY A 279 8.85 0.90 -24.09
C GLY A 279 8.66 1.63 -22.75
N ILE A 280 8.96 0.98 -21.62
CA ILE A 280 8.88 1.60 -20.29
C ILE A 280 10.07 2.57 -20.13
N PRO A 281 9.83 3.87 -19.83
CA PRO A 281 10.89 4.84 -19.69
C PRO A 281 11.73 4.60 -18.44
N LYS A 282 13.04 4.70 -18.57
CA LYS A 282 13.98 4.73 -17.45
C LYS A 282 13.92 6.07 -16.72
N CYS A 283 14.18 6.05 -15.43
CA CYS A 283 14.28 7.26 -14.62
C CYS A 283 15.41 7.14 -13.59
N ASP A 284 15.95 8.27 -13.17
CA ASP A 284 16.97 8.34 -12.12
C ASP A 284 16.35 8.31 -10.71
N GLN A 285 15.06 8.62 -10.63
CA GLN A 285 14.28 8.67 -9.39
C GLN A 285 12.90 8.03 -9.62
N LEU A 286 12.55 7.07 -8.78
CA LEU A 286 11.29 6.37 -8.82
C LEU A 286 10.56 6.54 -7.49
N THR A 287 9.35 7.08 -7.54
CA THR A 287 8.51 7.20 -6.33
C THR A 287 7.57 6.02 -6.25
N ILE A 288 7.72 5.20 -5.21
CA ILE A 288 6.88 4.05 -4.88
C ILE A 288 6.25 4.31 -3.51
N LEU A 289 4.94 4.24 -3.38
CA LEU A 289 4.20 4.43 -2.13
C LEU A 289 4.66 5.68 -1.35
N GLY A 290 4.94 6.78 -2.06
CA GLY A 290 5.38 8.05 -1.46
C GLY A 290 6.84 8.10 -0.98
N MET A 291 7.64 7.04 -1.23
CA MET A 291 9.08 6.97 -1.02
C MET A 291 9.80 7.14 -2.37
N THR A 292 10.78 8.01 -2.45
CA THR A 292 11.59 8.22 -3.65
C THR A 292 12.87 7.38 -3.57
N PHE A 293 13.00 6.40 -4.45
CA PHE A 293 14.18 5.59 -4.68
C PHE A 293 15.07 6.25 -5.73
N GLU A 294 16.39 6.10 -5.60
CA GLU A 294 17.39 6.64 -6.50
C GLU A 294 18.29 5.52 -7.05
N THR A 295 18.87 5.72 -8.24
CA THR A 295 19.78 4.74 -8.89
C THR A 295 20.99 4.37 -8.01
N ASN A 296 21.44 5.31 -7.16
CA ASN A 296 22.53 5.10 -6.21
C ASN A 296 22.11 4.40 -4.90
N CYS A 297 20.84 3.99 -4.78
CA CYS A 297 20.22 3.43 -3.57
C CYS A 297 20.32 4.37 -2.34
N ARG A 298 20.45 5.67 -2.51
CA ARG A 298 20.32 6.68 -1.45
C ARG A 298 18.89 7.20 -1.41
N PHE A 299 18.60 7.95 -0.37
CA PHE A 299 17.29 8.60 -0.17
C PHE A 299 17.41 10.12 -0.05
N SER A 300 18.48 10.71 -0.62
CA SER A 300 18.76 12.14 -0.51
C SER A 300 17.65 13.00 -1.12
N SER A 301 17.15 12.61 -2.29
CA SER A 301 16.00 13.28 -2.93
C SER A 301 14.73 13.13 -2.13
N HIS A 302 14.48 11.94 -1.55
CA HIS A 302 13.33 11.73 -0.68
C HIS A 302 13.34 12.66 0.52
N VAL A 303 14.44 12.68 1.27
CA VAL A 303 14.59 13.54 2.47
C VAL A 303 14.47 15.01 2.08
N LYS A 304 15.09 15.44 0.97
CA LYS A 304 14.96 16.81 0.46
C LYS A 304 13.50 17.19 0.18
N ILE A 305 12.74 16.31 -0.50
CA ILE A 305 11.31 16.54 -0.79
C ILE A 305 10.50 16.63 0.51
N LYS A 306 10.79 15.75 1.50
CA LYS A 306 10.09 15.77 2.79
C LYS A 306 10.42 17.02 3.61
N LEU A 307 11.67 17.46 3.58
CA LEU A 307 12.08 18.72 4.23
C LEU A 307 11.41 19.95 3.61
N ILE A 308 11.22 19.98 2.29
CA ILE A 308 10.47 21.06 1.62
C ILE A 308 9.01 21.07 2.14
N LYS A 309 8.36 19.91 2.24
CA LYS A 309 6.99 19.81 2.78
C LYS A 309 6.93 20.20 4.25
N ALA A 310 7.87 19.74 5.06
CA ALA A 310 7.99 20.10 6.48
C ALA A 310 8.21 21.62 6.67
N ASN A 311 9.03 22.27 5.82
CA ASN A 311 9.21 23.71 5.84
C ASN A 311 7.92 24.48 5.48
N LYS A 312 7.10 23.97 4.55
CA LYS A 312 5.80 24.58 4.25
C LYS A 312 4.88 24.54 5.48
N CYS A 313 4.83 23.40 6.19
CA CYS A 313 4.08 23.28 7.43
C CYS A 313 4.66 24.19 8.54
N LEU A 314 5.98 24.34 8.61
CA LEU A 314 6.63 25.24 9.56
C LEU A 314 6.25 26.71 9.29
N HIS A 315 5.95 27.08 8.04
CA HIS A 315 5.40 28.41 7.73
C HIS A 315 4.03 28.64 8.40
N VAL A 316 3.16 27.61 8.42
CA VAL A 316 1.88 27.68 9.15
C VAL A 316 2.10 27.94 10.64
N LEU A 317 3.08 27.25 11.26
CA LEU A 317 3.42 27.46 12.67
C LEU A 317 3.94 28.90 12.92
N LYS A 318 4.66 29.48 11.96
CA LYS A 318 5.08 30.89 12.04
C LYS A 318 3.89 31.85 12.04
N CYS A 319 2.87 31.59 11.21
CA CYS A 319 1.65 32.38 11.19
C CYS A 319 0.89 32.25 12.53
N LEU A 320 0.70 31.02 13.03
CA LEU A 320 0.04 30.78 14.31
C LEU A 320 0.75 31.51 15.47
N ARG A 321 2.09 31.54 15.47
CA ARG A 321 2.86 32.30 16.46
C ARG A 321 2.56 33.81 16.42
N LYS A 322 2.41 34.36 15.22
CA LYS A 322 2.03 35.79 15.06
C LYS A 322 0.63 36.08 15.59
N GLU A 323 -0.25 35.09 15.52
CA GLU A 323 -1.62 35.15 16.09
C GLU A 323 -1.65 34.93 17.62
N GLY A 324 -0.50 34.79 18.29
CA GLY A 324 -0.39 34.71 19.74
C GLY A 324 -0.32 33.28 20.30
N TYR A 325 -0.25 32.24 19.51
CA TYR A 325 -0.09 30.86 19.99
C TYR A 325 1.24 30.69 20.73
N ASN A 326 1.18 30.11 21.93
CA ASN A 326 2.35 29.87 22.79
C ASN A 326 3.16 28.64 22.29
N GLN A 327 4.35 28.45 22.88
CA GLN A 327 5.25 27.37 22.45
C GLN A 327 4.65 25.97 22.69
N GLN A 328 3.84 25.78 23.71
CA GLN A 328 3.22 24.50 24.01
C GLN A 328 2.16 24.12 22.95
N GLU A 329 1.35 25.08 22.56
CA GLU A 329 0.35 24.91 21.49
C GLU A 329 1.04 24.66 20.15
N LEU A 330 2.11 25.42 19.83
CA LEU A 330 2.90 25.21 18.62
C LEU A 330 3.55 23.83 18.58
N HIS A 331 3.96 23.28 19.74
CA HIS A 331 4.50 21.92 19.85
C HIS A 331 3.47 20.87 19.39
N HIS A 332 2.20 20.99 19.78
CA HIS A 332 1.15 20.08 19.32
C HIS A 332 0.98 20.11 17.80
N PHE A 333 0.99 21.30 17.21
CA PHE A 333 0.96 21.44 15.75
C PHE A 333 2.23 20.92 15.09
N PHE A 334 3.40 21.12 15.70
CA PHE A 334 4.66 20.58 15.20
C PHE A 334 4.63 19.05 15.11
N ILE A 335 4.22 18.38 16.19
CA ILE A 335 4.10 16.92 16.25
C ILE A 335 3.09 16.40 15.22
N SER A 336 2.00 17.13 14.97
CA SER A 336 0.92 16.71 14.07
C SER A 336 1.19 17.01 12.60
N LEU A 337 1.81 18.13 12.28
CA LEU A 337 1.94 18.64 10.91
C LEU A 337 3.36 18.52 10.34
N VAL A 338 4.39 18.73 11.16
CA VAL A 338 5.78 18.80 10.69
C VAL A 338 6.50 17.46 10.83
N LEU A 339 6.49 16.89 12.03
CA LEU A 339 7.21 15.66 12.34
C LEU A 339 6.80 14.45 11.46
N PRO A 340 5.52 14.25 11.09
CA PRO A 340 5.11 13.13 10.26
C PRO A 340 5.76 13.09 8.88
N HIS A 341 6.16 14.25 8.32
CA HIS A 341 6.89 14.28 7.06
C HIS A 341 8.26 13.60 7.16
N LEU A 342 8.92 13.68 8.32
CA LEU A 342 10.23 13.06 8.55
C LEU A 342 10.12 11.63 9.06
N THR A 343 9.04 11.29 9.76
CA THR A 343 8.87 9.93 10.31
C THR A 343 8.24 8.95 9.31
N TYR A 344 7.63 9.43 8.23
CA TYR A 344 7.13 8.56 7.16
C TYR A 344 8.27 7.83 6.45
N GLY A 345 8.22 6.51 6.47
CA GLY A 345 9.25 5.66 5.86
C GLY A 345 10.62 5.73 6.54
N LEU A 346 10.69 6.21 7.79
CA LEU A 346 11.94 6.37 8.53
C LEU A 346 12.70 5.03 8.67
N SER A 347 11.99 3.93 8.88
CA SER A 347 12.59 2.57 8.90
C SER A 347 13.22 2.17 7.56
N VAL A 348 12.82 2.78 6.45
CA VAL A 348 13.37 2.54 5.12
C VAL A 348 14.57 3.45 4.85
N TYR A 349 14.36 4.77 4.85
CA TYR A 349 15.45 5.71 4.52
C TYR A 349 16.50 5.85 5.64
N GLY A 350 16.17 5.46 6.85
CA GLY A 350 17.09 5.43 7.99
C GLY A 350 18.24 4.41 7.87
N ALA A 351 18.26 3.62 6.80
CA ALA A 351 19.42 2.84 6.42
C ALA A 351 20.65 3.71 6.05
N SER A 352 20.46 5.01 5.80
CA SER A 352 21.51 5.95 5.44
C SER A 352 21.74 6.98 6.55
N GLU A 353 22.94 7.01 7.08
CA GLU A 353 23.34 7.91 8.17
C GLU A 353 23.36 9.39 7.73
N ALA A 354 23.71 9.65 6.48
CA ALA A 354 23.74 11.01 5.93
C ALA A 354 22.34 11.66 5.92
N GLU A 355 21.33 10.89 5.54
CA GLU A 355 19.94 11.32 5.51
C GLU A 355 19.38 11.54 6.93
N LEU A 356 19.75 10.69 7.89
CA LEU A 356 19.38 10.88 9.30
C LEU A 356 20.01 12.17 9.86
N THR A 357 21.28 12.43 9.56
CA THR A 357 21.97 13.66 9.99
C THR A 357 21.30 14.90 9.40
N THR A 358 20.92 14.85 8.11
CA THR A 358 20.21 15.95 7.44
C THR A 358 18.82 16.20 8.08
N ALA A 359 18.09 15.16 8.40
CA ALA A 359 16.79 15.25 9.08
C ALA A 359 16.94 15.79 10.52
N GLN A 360 17.96 15.34 11.26
CA GLN A 360 18.25 15.83 12.62
C GLN A 360 18.58 17.32 12.62
N ALA A 361 19.44 17.80 11.71
CA ALA A 361 19.77 19.22 11.62
C ALA A 361 18.53 20.11 11.39
N PHE A 362 17.51 19.61 10.69
CA PHE A 362 16.24 20.31 10.56
C PHE A 362 15.47 20.36 11.89
N LEU A 363 15.41 19.25 12.64
CA LEU A 363 14.75 19.17 13.94
C LEU A 363 15.40 20.09 14.95
N ASP A 364 16.74 20.13 15.01
CA ASP A 364 17.53 21.00 15.85
C ASP A 364 17.21 22.49 15.59
N ARG A 365 17.10 22.85 14.30
CA ARG A 365 16.70 24.20 13.89
C ARG A 365 15.28 24.55 14.32
N CYS A 366 14.34 23.58 14.27
CA CYS A 366 12.97 23.82 14.72
C CYS A 366 12.91 24.05 16.23
N CYS A 367 13.70 23.33 17.02
CA CYS A 367 13.79 23.53 18.47
C CYS A 367 14.43 24.89 18.80
N LYS A 368 15.56 25.23 18.18
CA LYS A 368 16.18 26.57 18.31
C LYS A 368 15.20 27.69 17.97
N GLY A 369 14.34 27.45 16.97
CA GLY A 369 13.29 28.37 16.56
C GLY A 369 12.06 28.39 17.50
N LYS A 370 12.07 27.66 18.61
CA LYS A 370 10.96 27.56 19.59
C LYS A 370 9.62 27.12 18.98
N PHE A 371 9.64 26.20 17.99
CA PHE A 371 8.45 25.58 17.41
C PHE A 371 8.09 24.26 18.08
N THR A 372 9.00 23.73 18.87
CA THR A 372 8.83 22.51 19.68
C THR A 372 9.45 22.70 21.06
N LEU A 373 9.01 21.95 22.05
CA LEU A 373 9.53 22.03 23.41
C LEU A 373 10.93 21.43 23.53
N ASP A 374 11.13 20.30 22.87
CA ASP A 374 12.38 19.53 22.85
C ASP A 374 12.76 19.19 21.41
N THR A 375 14.01 18.80 21.23
CA THR A 375 14.51 18.29 19.94
C THR A 375 14.22 16.79 19.86
N PRO A 376 13.29 16.34 18.97
CA PRO A 376 13.14 14.93 18.76
C PRO A 376 14.42 14.32 18.17
N ASP A 377 14.92 13.25 18.76
CA ASP A 377 16.06 12.49 18.20
C ASP A 377 15.55 11.54 17.11
N ILE A 378 15.94 11.80 15.86
CA ILE A 378 15.49 11.03 14.70
C ILE A 378 15.95 9.57 14.76
N ARG A 379 17.13 9.28 15.31
CA ARG A 379 17.66 7.93 15.48
C ARG A 379 16.88 7.16 16.55
N LYS A 380 16.55 7.83 17.64
CA LYS A 380 15.69 7.26 18.69
C LYS A 380 14.28 6.96 18.14
N LEU A 381 13.71 7.88 17.36
CA LEU A 381 12.41 7.66 16.70
C LEU A 381 12.47 6.49 15.72
N MET A 382 13.55 6.37 14.93
CA MET A 382 13.77 5.23 14.04
C MET A 382 13.81 3.92 14.82
N ASN A 383 14.59 3.86 15.89
CA ASN A 383 14.70 2.66 16.71
C ASN A 383 13.34 2.26 17.31
N ILE A 384 12.57 3.22 17.81
CA ILE A 384 11.21 2.96 18.34
C ILE A 384 10.30 2.37 17.24
N GLN A 385 10.32 2.94 16.03
CA GLN A 385 9.55 2.42 14.90
C GLN A 385 10.00 1.02 14.50
N ASP A 386 11.29 0.79 14.37
CA ASP A 386 11.87 -0.49 14.01
C ASP A 386 11.49 -1.58 15.02
N HIS A 387 11.63 -1.31 16.31
CA HIS A 387 11.22 -2.24 17.37
C HIS A 387 9.72 -2.53 17.35
N ARG A 388 8.90 -1.50 17.09
CA ARG A 388 7.45 -1.68 16.99
C ARG A 388 7.07 -2.58 15.82
N ILE A 389 7.71 -2.41 14.67
CA ILE A 389 7.50 -3.27 13.50
C ILE A 389 7.99 -4.68 13.82
N PHE A 390 9.21 -4.81 14.30
CA PHE A 390 9.84 -6.09 14.58
C PHE A 390 9.04 -6.97 15.57
N ARG A 391 8.55 -6.38 16.67
CA ARG A 391 7.67 -7.07 17.62
C ARG A 391 6.40 -7.60 16.97
N LYS A 392 5.76 -6.81 16.09
CA LYS A 392 4.58 -7.25 15.36
C LYS A 392 4.86 -8.40 14.41
N VAL A 393 6.01 -8.36 13.74
CA VAL A 393 6.42 -9.41 12.81
C VAL A 393 6.72 -10.70 13.58
N LEU A 394 7.43 -10.62 14.70
CA LEU A 394 7.73 -11.80 15.55
C LEU A 394 6.47 -12.45 16.15
N SER A 395 5.44 -11.66 16.46
CA SER A 395 4.21 -12.17 17.09
C SER A 395 3.22 -12.81 16.11
N ASP A 396 3.47 -12.74 14.79
CA ASP A 396 2.55 -13.23 13.77
C ASP A 396 3.31 -13.87 12.60
N CYS A 397 3.36 -15.20 12.57
CA CYS A 397 4.02 -15.94 11.50
C CYS A 397 3.38 -15.73 10.11
N ASN A 398 2.15 -15.23 10.05
CA ASN A 398 1.47 -14.85 8.80
C ASN A 398 1.71 -13.40 8.41
N HIS A 399 2.54 -12.68 9.16
CA HIS A 399 2.84 -11.28 8.85
C HIS A 399 3.53 -11.15 7.48
N PRO A 400 3.11 -10.20 6.60
CA PRO A 400 3.59 -10.10 5.22
C PRO A 400 5.12 -10.02 5.05
N ILE A 401 5.84 -9.52 6.05
CA ILE A 401 7.31 -9.46 6.05
C ILE A 401 7.96 -10.44 7.05
N TYR A 402 7.24 -11.47 7.45
CA TYR A 402 7.82 -12.50 8.35
C TYR A 402 9.05 -13.18 7.73
N ASN A 403 9.03 -13.38 6.42
CA ASN A 403 10.13 -13.95 5.65
C ASN A 403 11.40 -13.08 5.60
N LEU A 404 11.35 -11.84 6.07
CA LEU A 404 12.53 -10.99 6.24
C LEU A 404 13.27 -11.26 7.56
N LEU A 405 12.65 -12.00 8.48
CA LEU A 405 13.31 -12.43 9.70
C LEU A 405 14.31 -13.54 9.39
N PRO A 406 15.42 -13.60 10.12
CA PRO A 406 16.37 -14.70 9.99
C PRO A 406 15.77 -15.99 10.54
N GLU A 407 16.21 -17.11 9.99
CA GLU A 407 15.85 -18.42 10.51
C GLU A 407 16.36 -18.59 11.95
N ILE A 408 15.59 -19.25 12.78
CA ILE A 408 16.01 -19.65 14.13
C ILE A 408 16.98 -20.81 13.96
N LYS A 409 18.12 -20.77 14.65
CA LYS A 409 19.05 -21.90 14.66
C LYS A 409 18.39 -23.08 15.36
N ASP A 410 18.32 -24.19 14.64
CA ASP A 410 18.01 -25.47 15.26
C ASP A 410 19.23 -25.89 16.11
N THR A 411 19.05 -25.87 17.41
CA THR A 411 20.12 -26.25 18.36
C THR A 411 19.62 -27.42 19.20
N ASN A 412 20.44 -28.48 19.26
CA ASN A 412 20.14 -29.66 20.09
C ASN A 412 20.17 -29.36 21.62
N TYR A 413 20.31 -28.10 22.00
CA TYR A 413 20.39 -27.65 23.39
C TYR A 413 19.32 -26.62 23.68
N ASN A 414 18.60 -26.76 24.80
CA ASN A 414 17.72 -25.74 25.34
C ASN A 414 18.50 -24.50 25.76
N LEU A 415 18.64 -23.55 24.83
CA LEU A 415 19.26 -22.27 25.14
C LEU A 415 18.24 -21.35 25.82
N ARG A 416 18.68 -20.52 26.75
CA ARG A 416 17.82 -19.52 27.43
C ARG A 416 17.24 -18.45 26.48
N ARG A 417 17.76 -18.34 25.25
CA ARG A 417 17.30 -17.46 24.19
C ARG A 417 17.48 -18.17 22.84
N ASP A 418 16.48 -18.04 21.98
CA ASP A 418 16.60 -18.49 20.59
C ASP A 418 17.74 -17.75 19.90
N THR A 419 18.67 -18.52 19.35
CA THR A 419 19.76 -17.94 18.54
C THR A 419 19.34 -17.94 17.08
N VAL A 420 19.41 -16.78 16.46
CA VAL A 420 19.09 -16.62 15.04
C VAL A 420 20.33 -16.88 14.15
N VAL A 421 20.08 -17.39 12.94
CA VAL A 421 21.13 -17.50 11.92
C VAL A 421 21.47 -16.09 11.46
N LYS A 422 22.70 -15.63 11.72
CA LYS A 422 23.14 -14.33 11.22
C LYS A 422 23.27 -14.38 9.71
N PRO A 423 22.60 -13.50 8.96
CA PRO A 423 22.72 -13.47 7.51
C PRO A 423 24.14 -13.11 7.09
N LEU A 424 24.58 -13.69 5.97
CA LEU A 424 25.83 -13.29 5.34
C LEU A 424 25.65 -11.92 4.68
N VAL A 425 26.33 -10.90 5.20
CA VAL A 425 26.25 -9.52 4.71
C VAL A 425 27.65 -9.07 4.31
N ARG A 426 27.79 -8.62 3.05
CA ARG A 426 29.07 -8.18 2.48
C ARG A 426 29.22 -6.67 2.41
N THR A 427 28.11 -5.94 2.36
CA THR A 427 28.10 -4.47 2.21
C THR A 427 27.47 -3.78 3.41
N THR A 428 28.04 -2.66 3.84
CA THR A 428 27.45 -1.80 4.88
C THR A 428 26.02 -1.39 4.54
N ARG A 429 25.73 -1.25 3.25
CA ARG A 429 24.39 -0.90 2.77
C ARG A 429 23.38 -1.99 3.12
N PHE A 430 23.66 -3.25 2.86
CA PHE A 430 22.78 -4.37 3.21
C PHE A 430 22.73 -4.60 4.72
N MET A 431 23.84 -4.35 5.43
CA MET A 431 23.85 -4.40 6.90
C MET A 431 22.86 -3.42 7.54
N ASN A 432 22.70 -2.24 6.95
CA ASN A 432 21.83 -1.20 7.47
C ASN A 432 20.36 -1.32 7.05
N VAL A 433 19.97 -2.29 6.23
CA VAL A 433 18.56 -2.59 5.95
C VAL A 433 17.85 -3.03 7.23
N PHE A 434 16.56 -2.75 7.34
CA PHE A 434 15.73 -2.93 8.53
C PHE A 434 15.98 -4.26 9.26
N SER A 435 15.83 -5.40 8.57
CA SER A 435 16.01 -6.72 9.18
C SER A 435 17.44 -6.92 9.71
N ASN A 436 18.45 -6.65 8.89
CA ASN A 436 19.84 -6.88 9.24
C ASN A 436 20.31 -5.97 10.37
N ARG A 437 19.99 -4.66 10.33
CA ARG A 437 20.43 -3.75 11.39
C ARG A 437 19.84 -4.11 12.76
N LEU A 438 18.64 -4.71 12.80
CA LEU A 438 18.08 -5.20 14.06
C LEU A 438 18.79 -6.49 14.54
N ILE A 439 19.08 -7.43 13.63
CA ILE A 439 19.79 -8.67 13.95
C ILE A 439 21.21 -8.38 14.45
N PHE A 440 21.92 -7.44 13.83
CA PHE A 440 23.31 -7.12 14.20
C PHE A 440 23.42 -6.20 15.42
N ARG A 441 22.36 -5.49 15.80
CA ARG A 441 22.34 -4.62 17.00
C ARG A 441 21.83 -5.33 18.25
N TYR A 442 21.12 -6.41 18.13
CA TYR A 442 20.50 -7.19 19.20
C TYR A 442 20.86 -8.67 19.11
#